data_417874d0b8681855360a09356ff52cd4
#
_entry.id   417874d0b8681855360a09356ff52cd4
#
_cell.length_a   1.000
_cell.length_b   1.000
_cell.length_c   1.000
_cell.angle_alpha   90.00
_cell.angle_beta   90.00
_cell.angle_gamma   90.00
#
_symmetry.space_group_name_H-M   'P 1'
#
loop_
_entity.id
_entity.type
_entity.pdbx_description
1 polymer ?
#
loop_
_entity_poly.entity_id
_entity_poly.type
_entity_poly.pdbx_seq_one_letter_code
_entity_poly.pdbx_strand_id
1 'polypeptide(L)'
;IQISVDRIRAGAKRAGRDPRNIRLGAVFHTVFVEDEDVALLMGKSMAAGYYEYSPMLLDHLGLDWKGAHPNEFKSDGRVWPDFHHASDLEASGRCVNFLSDAHARAFCLLGGASAIAEQLTDLIQSASDQGIEFEYVVLQPIPDPPRPDPGVGAYIERVPAEIISKVQSRLM
;
A
#
# COMPACT_ATOMS: atom_id res chain seq x y z
N ILE A 1 -10.72 -1.39 3.69
CA ILE A 1 -11.51 -1.97 2.58
C ILE A 1 -12.99 -1.77 2.85
N GLN A 2 -13.56 -2.28 3.94
CA GLN A 2 -15.01 -2.26 4.23
C GLN A 2 -15.64 -0.86 4.10
N ILE A 3 -15.07 0.16 4.74
CA ILE A 3 -15.57 1.54 4.69
C ILE A 3 -15.71 2.06 3.25
N SER A 4 -14.73 1.76 2.40
CA SER A 4 -14.74 2.19 0.99
C SER A 4 -15.86 1.47 0.22
N VAL A 5 -16.01 0.17 0.43
CA VAL A 5 -17.05 -0.64 -0.22
C VAL A 5 -18.44 -0.20 0.23
N ASP A 6 -18.65 0.10 1.51
CA ASP A 6 -19.93 0.59 2.02
C ASP A 6 -20.31 1.94 1.41
N ARG A 7 -19.32 2.84 1.23
CA ARG A 7 -19.53 4.13 0.54
C ARG A 7 -19.88 3.96 -0.93
N ILE A 8 -19.20 3.04 -1.63
CA ILE A 8 -19.51 2.70 -3.03
C ILE A 8 -20.94 2.16 -3.15
N ARG A 9 -21.29 1.17 -2.30
CA ARG A 9 -22.63 0.56 -2.29
C ARG A 9 -23.73 1.59 -1.96
N ALA A 10 -23.48 2.47 -0.99
CA ALA A 10 -24.40 3.55 -0.66
C ALA A 10 -24.55 4.56 -1.82
N GLY A 11 -23.45 4.89 -2.51
CA GLY A 11 -23.48 5.73 -3.70
C GLY A 11 -24.31 5.12 -4.83
N ALA A 12 -24.15 3.83 -5.09
CA ALA A 12 -24.92 3.10 -6.09
C ALA A 12 -26.44 3.17 -5.78
N LYS A 13 -26.82 2.89 -4.52
CA LYS A 13 -28.22 2.98 -4.09
C LYS A 13 -28.79 4.39 -4.30
N ARG A 14 -28.08 5.44 -3.93
CA ARG A 14 -28.51 6.83 -4.15
C ARG A 14 -28.73 7.16 -5.62
N ALA A 15 -27.93 6.53 -6.49
CA ALA A 15 -28.04 6.69 -7.94
C ALA A 15 -29.08 5.75 -8.59
N GLY A 16 -29.88 5.03 -7.82
CA GLY A 16 -30.87 4.07 -8.32
C GLY A 16 -30.28 2.82 -8.98
N ARG A 17 -29.00 2.53 -8.71
CA ARG A 17 -28.31 1.35 -9.24
C ARG A 17 -28.29 0.21 -8.21
N ASP A 18 -28.36 -1.01 -8.68
CA ASP A 18 -28.15 -2.17 -7.81
C ASP A 18 -26.66 -2.26 -7.41
N PRO A 19 -26.33 -2.18 -6.11
CA PRO A 19 -24.96 -2.28 -5.65
C PRO A 19 -24.27 -3.59 -6.03
N ARG A 20 -25.03 -4.67 -6.26
CA ARG A 20 -24.48 -5.98 -6.66
C ARG A 20 -23.90 -5.98 -8.07
N ASN A 21 -24.32 -5.02 -8.90
CA ASN A 21 -23.82 -4.83 -10.26
C ASN A 21 -22.58 -3.92 -10.32
N ILE A 22 -22.05 -3.50 -9.17
CA ILE A 22 -20.81 -2.72 -9.14
C ILE A 22 -19.63 -3.68 -9.05
N ARG A 23 -18.80 -3.64 -10.08
CA ARG A 23 -17.54 -4.39 -10.11
C ARG A 23 -16.53 -3.71 -9.19
N LEU A 24 -15.95 -4.46 -8.29
CA LEU A 24 -14.96 -3.96 -7.35
C LEU A 24 -13.56 -4.37 -7.80
N GLY A 25 -12.65 -3.42 -7.81
CA GLY A 25 -11.23 -3.67 -7.97
C GLY A 25 -10.46 -3.03 -6.82
N ALA A 26 -9.28 -3.57 -6.53
CA ALA A 26 -8.39 -3.02 -5.53
C ALA A 26 -7.01 -2.72 -6.14
N VAL A 27 -6.37 -1.65 -5.67
CA VAL A 27 -4.98 -1.32 -5.98
C VAL A 27 -4.20 -1.36 -4.68
N PHE A 28 -3.12 -2.14 -4.64
CA PHE A 28 -2.23 -2.21 -3.49
C PHE A 28 -0.84 -1.72 -3.87
N HIS A 29 -0.33 -0.75 -3.15
CA HIS A 29 1.07 -0.37 -3.23
C HIS A 29 1.94 -1.53 -2.76
N THR A 30 2.97 -1.83 -3.52
CA THR A 30 3.81 -3.00 -3.29
C THR A 30 5.28 -2.62 -3.22
N VAL A 31 5.87 -2.73 -2.04
CA VAL A 31 7.31 -2.55 -1.81
C VAL A 31 7.98 -3.92 -1.88
N PHE A 32 8.41 -4.30 -3.07
CA PHE A 32 9.03 -5.60 -3.31
C PHE A 32 10.54 -5.53 -3.09
N VAL A 33 10.96 -5.66 -1.84
CA VAL A 33 12.35 -5.61 -1.37
C VAL A 33 12.57 -6.75 -0.39
N GLU A 34 13.60 -7.56 -0.61
CA GLU A 34 13.87 -8.74 0.22
C GLU A 34 14.32 -8.39 1.65
N ASP A 35 15.00 -7.26 1.82
CA ASP A 35 15.41 -6.73 3.14
C ASP A 35 14.17 -6.09 3.81
N GLU A 36 13.69 -6.72 4.87
CA GLU A 36 12.47 -6.30 5.57
C GLU A 36 12.64 -4.93 6.23
N ASP A 37 13.80 -4.61 6.78
CA ASP A 37 14.07 -3.32 7.42
C ASP A 37 14.00 -2.19 6.39
N VAL A 38 14.56 -2.40 5.21
CA VAL A 38 14.48 -1.48 4.07
C VAL A 38 13.04 -1.34 3.59
N ALA A 39 12.33 -2.45 3.43
CA ALA A 39 10.93 -2.43 2.99
C ALA A 39 10.04 -1.66 3.98
N LEU A 40 10.26 -1.84 5.29
CA LEU A 40 9.54 -1.11 6.34
C LEU A 40 9.82 0.40 6.29
N LEU A 41 11.08 0.81 6.10
CA LEU A 41 11.41 2.23 5.96
C LEU A 41 10.72 2.85 4.74
N MET A 42 10.75 2.17 3.60
CA MET A 42 10.04 2.63 2.40
C MET A 42 8.53 2.73 2.64
N GLY A 43 7.94 1.74 3.32
CA GLY A 43 6.54 1.76 3.71
C GLY A 43 6.19 2.89 4.68
N LYS A 44 7.09 3.23 5.61
CA LYS A 44 6.92 4.39 6.51
C LYS A 44 6.94 5.71 5.73
N SER A 45 7.78 5.83 4.70
CA SER A 45 7.77 6.98 3.80
C SER A 45 6.43 7.11 3.08
N MET A 46 5.89 6.00 2.57
CA MET A 46 4.56 5.98 1.94
C MET A 46 3.47 6.40 2.92
N ALA A 47 3.46 5.86 4.14
CA ALA A 47 2.51 6.24 5.18
C ALA A 47 2.58 7.73 5.54
N ALA A 48 3.79 8.29 5.60
CA ALA A 48 4.02 9.70 5.86
C ALA A 48 3.46 10.59 4.73
N GLY A 49 3.65 10.19 3.47
CA GLY A 49 3.07 10.89 2.34
C GLY A 49 1.54 10.86 2.37
N TYR A 50 0.92 9.73 2.72
CA TYR A 50 -0.53 9.68 2.90
C TYR A 50 -1.00 10.59 4.04
N TYR A 51 -0.30 10.62 5.17
CA TYR A 51 -0.61 11.54 6.25
C TYR A 51 -0.51 13.00 5.80
N GLU A 52 0.50 13.34 5.02
CA GLU A 52 0.70 14.70 4.50
C GLU A 52 -0.51 15.21 3.70
N TYR A 53 -1.11 14.35 2.87
CA TYR A 53 -2.26 14.70 2.01
C TYR A 53 -3.61 14.45 2.66
N SER A 54 -3.71 13.49 3.57
CA SER A 54 -4.98 13.06 4.15
C SER A 54 -4.78 12.48 5.56
N PRO A 55 -4.51 13.33 6.57
CA PRO A 55 -4.26 12.88 7.94
C PRO A 55 -5.37 11.98 8.50
N MET A 56 -6.62 12.20 8.09
CA MET A 56 -7.78 11.41 8.48
C MET A 56 -7.66 9.92 8.16
N LEU A 57 -6.77 9.52 7.26
CA LEU A 57 -6.56 8.10 6.96
C LEU A 57 -5.92 7.37 8.14
N LEU A 58 -4.99 8.00 8.84
CA LEU A 58 -4.41 7.43 10.04
C LEU A 58 -5.45 7.32 11.15
N ASP A 59 -6.27 8.36 11.35
CA ASP A 59 -7.37 8.34 12.33
C ASP A 59 -8.32 7.16 12.07
N HIS A 60 -8.68 6.91 10.81
CA HIS A 60 -9.55 5.80 10.43
C HIS A 60 -8.93 4.42 10.68
N LEU A 61 -7.61 4.35 10.71
CA LEU A 61 -6.84 3.13 10.97
C LEU A 61 -6.48 2.97 12.45
N GLY A 62 -6.78 3.98 13.29
CA GLY A 62 -6.36 4.01 14.69
C GLY A 62 -4.86 4.15 14.87
N LEU A 63 -4.19 4.81 13.91
CA LEU A 63 -2.76 5.05 13.91
C LEU A 63 -2.47 6.51 14.26
N ASP A 64 -1.54 6.73 15.18
CA ASP A 64 -1.20 8.05 15.68
C ASP A 64 0.06 8.62 15.02
N TRP A 65 0.00 9.85 14.54
CA TRP A 65 1.20 10.58 14.17
C TRP A 65 1.84 11.21 15.43
N LYS A 66 2.98 10.68 15.87
CA LYS A 66 3.67 11.12 17.12
C LYS A 66 5.01 11.82 16.86
N GLY A 67 5.17 12.45 15.73
CA GLY A 67 6.41 13.14 15.36
C GLY A 67 6.20 14.59 14.98
N ALA A 68 7.26 15.19 14.42
CA ALA A 68 7.23 16.53 13.86
C ALA A 68 6.21 16.61 12.71
N HIS A 69 5.61 17.76 12.48
CA HIS A 69 4.67 17.93 11.39
C HIS A 69 5.37 17.73 10.03
N PRO A 70 4.74 17.08 9.02
CA PRO A 70 5.37 16.82 7.73
C PRO A 70 6.06 18.04 7.07
N ASN A 71 5.50 19.22 7.23
CA ASN A 71 6.09 20.47 6.71
C ASN A 71 7.48 20.79 7.28
N GLU A 72 7.81 20.27 8.46
CA GLU A 72 9.12 20.50 9.06
C GLU A 72 10.23 19.76 8.33
N PHE A 73 9.87 18.69 7.58
CA PHE A 73 10.80 17.92 6.76
C PHE A 73 10.98 18.45 5.34
N LYS A 74 10.20 19.46 4.92
CA LYS A 74 10.24 19.99 3.53
C LYS A 74 11.60 20.58 3.11
N SER A 75 12.41 21.00 4.07
CA SER A 75 13.77 21.48 3.81
C SER A 75 14.80 20.35 3.70
N ASP A 76 14.43 19.13 4.05
CA ASP A 76 15.32 17.96 3.96
C ASP A 76 15.29 17.42 2.54
N GLY A 77 16.44 17.42 1.87
CA GLY A 77 16.55 16.94 0.50
C GLY A 77 16.17 15.46 0.33
N ARG A 78 16.15 14.68 1.40
CA ARG A 78 15.72 13.27 1.38
C ARG A 78 14.21 13.13 1.19
N VAL A 79 13.44 14.18 1.46
CA VAL A 79 11.96 14.22 1.40
C VAL A 79 11.45 15.01 0.19
N TRP A 80 12.33 15.38 -0.74
CA TRP A 80 11.97 16.16 -1.91
C TRP A 80 11.43 15.27 -3.07
N PRO A 81 10.31 15.61 -3.73
CA PRO A 81 9.41 16.76 -3.50
C PRO A 81 8.43 16.56 -2.33
N ASP A 82 8.20 15.34 -1.93
CA ASP A 82 7.40 14.89 -0.79
C ASP A 82 7.77 13.45 -0.41
N PHE A 83 7.17 12.92 0.64
CA PHE A 83 7.46 11.57 1.12
C PHE A 83 7.13 10.46 0.10
N HIS A 84 6.04 10.61 -0.69
CA HIS A 84 5.66 9.61 -1.70
C HIS A 84 6.60 9.56 -2.90
N HIS A 85 7.14 10.72 -3.29
CA HIS A 85 7.87 10.89 -4.54
C HIS A 85 9.37 11.16 -4.31
N ALA A 86 9.83 10.98 -3.07
CA ALA A 86 11.26 11.09 -2.77
C ALA A 86 12.06 10.11 -3.63
N SER A 87 13.20 10.57 -4.16
CA SER A 87 14.05 9.77 -5.03
C SER A 87 14.65 8.55 -4.32
N ASP A 88 14.74 8.57 -2.99
CA ASP A 88 15.16 7.49 -2.13
C ASP A 88 14.17 7.34 -0.97
N LEU A 89 13.23 6.39 -1.09
CA LEU A 89 12.19 6.17 -0.09
C LEU A 89 12.74 5.56 1.20
N GLU A 90 13.85 4.84 1.16
CA GLU A 90 14.53 4.37 2.36
C GLU A 90 15.07 5.54 3.18
N ALA A 91 15.83 6.43 2.55
CA ALA A 91 16.36 7.63 3.19
C ALA A 91 15.25 8.55 3.71
N SER A 92 14.17 8.72 2.95
CA SER A 92 12.97 9.45 3.35
C SER A 92 12.29 8.80 4.56
N GLY A 93 12.14 7.47 4.55
CA GLY A 93 11.56 6.72 5.65
C GLY A 93 12.35 6.82 6.95
N ARG A 94 13.68 6.97 6.87
CA ARG A 94 14.52 7.24 8.05
C ARG A 94 14.16 8.54 8.76
N CYS A 95 13.66 9.56 8.03
CA CYS A 95 13.20 10.82 8.61
C CYS A 95 11.96 10.63 9.49
N VAL A 96 11.15 9.61 9.21
CA VAL A 96 9.91 9.29 9.91
C VAL A 96 9.95 7.95 10.65
N ASN A 97 11.13 7.50 11.04
CA ASN A 97 11.30 6.21 11.71
C ASN A 97 10.65 6.13 13.12
N PHE A 98 10.07 7.23 13.60
CA PHE A 98 9.18 7.22 14.78
C PHE A 98 7.83 6.56 14.48
N LEU A 99 7.45 6.39 13.21
CA LEU A 99 6.28 5.61 12.82
C LEU A 99 6.54 4.12 13.09
N SER A 100 5.52 3.43 13.59
CA SER A 100 5.62 2.00 13.81
C SER A 100 5.49 1.21 12.49
N ASP A 101 5.86 -0.06 12.51
CA ASP A 101 5.72 -0.94 11.36
C ASP A 101 4.26 -1.12 10.94
N ALA A 102 3.31 -0.96 11.87
CA ALA A 102 1.89 -0.96 11.56
C ALA A 102 1.51 0.15 10.58
N HIS A 103 2.17 1.32 10.62
CA HIS A 103 1.94 2.39 9.65
C HIS A 103 2.37 1.93 8.24
N ALA A 104 3.56 1.36 8.11
CA ALA A 104 4.05 0.87 6.81
C ALA A 104 3.11 -0.20 6.23
N ARG A 105 2.74 -1.19 7.04
CA ARG A 105 1.87 -2.31 6.63
C ARG A 105 0.42 -1.91 6.37
N ALA A 106 -0.04 -0.78 6.91
CA ALA A 106 -1.38 -0.26 6.63
C ALA A 106 -1.52 0.35 5.23
N PHE A 107 -0.41 0.78 4.62
CA PHE A 107 -0.42 1.46 3.32
C PHE A 107 0.25 0.65 2.20
N CYS A 108 1.07 -0.35 2.53
CA CYS A 108 1.80 -1.14 1.54
C CYS A 108 1.78 -2.63 1.85
N LEU A 109 1.72 -3.45 0.81
CA LEU A 109 2.25 -4.81 0.84
C LEU A 109 3.77 -4.71 0.75
N LEU A 110 4.51 -5.32 1.65
CA LEU A 110 5.95 -5.11 1.70
C LEU A 110 6.74 -6.35 2.10
N GLY A 111 7.98 -6.40 1.62
CA GLY A 111 8.91 -7.49 1.86
C GLY A 111 9.22 -8.30 0.62
N GLY A 112 9.78 -9.50 0.81
CA GLY A 112 10.04 -10.45 -0.26
C GLY A 112 8.78 -11.12 -0.81
N ALA A 113 8.94 -11.85 -1.89
CA ALA A 113 7.82 -12.45 -2.65
C ALA A 113 6.86 -13.28 -1.80
N SER A 114 7.37 -14.06 -0.85
CA SER A 114 6.53 -14.91 0.00
C SER A 114 5.72 -14.09 1.00
N ALA A 115 6.32 -13.05 1.58
CA ALA A 115 5.64 -12.16 2.52
C ALA A 115 4.53 -11.37 1.84
N ILE A 116 4.78 -10.84 0.64
CA ILE A 116 3.77 -10.11 -0.15
C ILE A 116 2.63 -11.06 -0.55
N ALA A 117 2.92 -12.28 -0.99
CA ALA A 117 1.90 -13.26 -1.36
C ALA A 117 1.01 -13.63 -0.16
N GLU A 118 1.58 -13.78 1.03
CA GLU A 118 0.85 -14.02 2.27
C GLU A 118 -0.07 -12.86 2.61
N GLN A 119 0.48 -11.64 2.71
CA GLN A 119 -0.29 -10.43 3.01
C GLN A 119 -1.45 -10.23 2.02
N LEU A 120 -1.21 -10.45 0.73
CA LEU A 120 -2.25 -10.32 -0.29
C LEU A 120 -3.33 -11.39 -0.17
N THR A 121 -2.94 -12.64 0.11
CA THR A 121 -3.88 -13.74 0.33
C THR A 121 -4.79 -13.42 1.53
N ASP A 122 -4.21 -13.01 2.65
CA ASP A 122 -4.95 -12.69 3.87
C ASP A 122 -5.92 -11.52 3.66
N LEU A 123 -5.51 -10.50 2.90
CA LEU A 123 -6.37 -9.37 2.54
C LEU A 123 -7.56 -9.80 1.67
N ILE A 124 -7.32 -10.64 0.66
CA ILE A 124 -8.39 -11.15 -0.21
C ILE A 124 -9.34 -12.05 0.58
N GLN A 125 -8.82 -12.95 1.40
CA GLN A 125 -9.64 -13.83 2.22
C GLN A 125 -10.46 -13.04 3.23
N SER A 126 -9.84 -12.10 3.94
CA SER A 126 -10.55 -11.23 4.89
C SER A 126 -11.63 -10.37 4.21
N ALA A 127 -11.43 -9.95 2.98
CA ALA A 127 -12.45 -9.25 2.21
C ALA A 127 -13.61 -10.20 1.84
N SER A 128 -13.31 -11.41 1.38
CA SER A 128 -14.29 -12.42 1.03
C SER A 128 -15.14 -12.84 2.24
N ASP A 129 -14.54 -13.01 3.40
CA ASP A 129 -15.23 -13.31 4.66
C ASP A 129 -16.24 -12.20 5.07
N GLN A 130 -16.01 -10.97 4.58
CA GLN A 130 -16.90 -9.83 4.76
C GLN A 130 -17.89 -9.66 3.59
N GLY A 131 -17.97 -10.60 2.67
CA GLY A 131 -18.82 -10.53 1.48
C GLY A 131 -18.35 -9.48 0.46
N ILE A 132 -17.04 -9.26 0.37
CA ILE A 132 -16.41 -8.36 -0.61
C ILE A 132 -15.60 -9.21 -1.57
N GLU A 133 -16.06 -9.31 -2.82
CA GLU A 133 -15.35 -10.02 -3.88
C GLU A 133 -14.70 -9.00 -4.81
N PHE A 134 -13.38 -9.10 -4.97
CA PHE A 134 -12.65 -8.32 -5.96
C PHE A 134 -12.66 -9.03 -7.31
N GLU A 135 -13.07 -8.35 -8.36
CA GLU A 135 -12.99 -8.86 -9.72
C GLU A 135 -11.56 -8.85 -10.25
N TYR A 136 -10.78 -7.87 -9.81
CA TYR A 136 -9.36 -7.75 -10.11
C TYR A 136 -8.60 -7.06 -8.99
N VAL A 137 -7.31 -7.34 -8.92
CA VAL A 137 -6.36 -6.69 -8.03
C VAL A 137 -5.19 -6.19 -8.85
N VAL A 138 -4.76 -4.96 -8.59
CA VAL A 138 -3.58 -4.36 -9.19
C VAL A 138 -2.49 -4.23 -8.12
N LEU A 139 -1.33 -4.76 -8.40
CA LEU A 139 -0.14 -4.54 -7.58
C LEU A 139 0.68 -3.40 -8.20
N GLN A 140 0.70 -2.27 -7.52
CA GLN A 140 1.42 -1.08 -7.98
C GLN A 140 2.83 -1.08 -7.38
N PRO A 141 3.90 -1.13 -8.21
CA PRO A 141 5.26 -1.10 -7.70
C PRO A 141 5.61 0.23 -7.01
N ILE A 142 6.30 0.14 -5.89
CA ILE A 142 6.85 1.28 -5.18
C ILE A 142 8.35 1.00 -4.96
N PRO A 143 9.22 1.89 -5.35
CA PRO A 143 9.02 3.17 -6.03
C PRO A 143 8.71 2.99 -7.52
N ASP A 144 7.97 3.94 -8.07
CA ASP A 144 7.71 4.00 -9.50
C ASP A 144 7.89 5.45 -10.01
N PRO A 145 8.80 5.71 -10.90
CA PRO A 145 9.91 4.91 -11.37
C PRO A 145 11.04 5.00 -10.36
N PRO A 146 11.83 4.05 -10.27
CA PRO A 146 12.60 4.11 -9.36
C PRO A 146 13.98 4.00 -9.33
N ARG A 147 14.32 3.16 -8.61
CA ARG A 147 15.72 2.71 -8.60
C ARG A 147 16.05 2.14 -9.97
N PRO A 148 17.24 2.45 -10.52
CA PRO A 148 17.59 2.00 -11.84
C PRO A 148 17.65 0.47 -11.96
N ASP A 149 17.81 -0.24 -10.85
CA ASP A 149 17.92 -1.69 -10.84
C ASP A 149 17.29 -2.28 -9.56
N PRO A 150 16.42 -3.28 -9.67
CA PRO A 150 16.00 -4.01 -10.88
C PRO A 150 14.96 -3.28 -11.71
N GLY A 151 14.35 -2.21 -11.23
CA GLY A 151 13.38 -1.41 -11.95
C GLY A 151 12.05 -2.11 -12.25
N VAL A 152 11.15 -1.37 -12.90
CA VAL A 152 9.79 -1.83 -13.25
C VAL A 152 9.81 -3.07 -14.14
N GLY A 153 10.79 -3.22 -15.03
CA GLY A 153 10.93 -4.39 -15.88
C GLY A 153 11.06 -5.67 -15.08
N ALA A 154 11.99 -5.72 -14.14
CA ALA A 154 12.18 -6.88 -13.28
C ALA A 154 10.95 -7.15 -12.39
N TYR A 155 10.26 -6.10 -11.92
CA TYR A 155 9.01 -6.24 -11.19
C TYR A 155 7.95 -6.96 -12.04
N ILE A 156 7.75 -6.53 -13.30
CA ILE A 156 6.78 -7.14 -14.22
C ILE A 156 7.12 -8.60 -14.50
N GLU A 157 8.38 -8.95 -14.57
CA GLU A 157 8.82 -10.33 -14.81
C GLU A 157 8.63 -11.21 -13.56
N ARG A 158 9.01 -10.70 -12.38
CA ARG A 158 9.04 -11.47 -11.13
C ARG A 158 7.66 -11.66 -10.48
N VAL A 159 6.84 -10.63 -10.48
CA VAL A 159 5.54 -10.65 -9.77
C VAL A 159 4.62 -11.76 -10.22
N PRO A 160 4.43 -12.04 -11.52
CA PRO A 160 3.59 -13.16 -11.96
C PRO A 160 4.08 -14.52 -11.44
N ALA A 161 5.37 -14.77 -11.52
CA ALA A 161 5.94 -16.06 -11.15
C ALA A 161 6.10 -16.26 -9.64
N GLU A 162 6.52 -15.22 -8.93
CA GLU A 162 6.94 -15.31 -7.54
C GLU A 162 5.84 -14.92 -6.54
N ILE A 163 4.87 -14.11 -6.94
CA ILE A 163 3.78 -13.63 -6.08
C ILE A 163 2.43 -14.17 -6.53
N ILE A 164 2.00 -13.85 -7.77
CA ILE A 164 0.64 -14.17 -8.23
C ILE A 164 0.40 -15.68 -8.22
N SER A 165 1.34 -16.48 -8.69
CA SER A 165 1.23 -17.95 -8.66
C SER A 165 1.03 -18.52 -7.25
N LYS A 166 1.71 -17.94 -6.26
CA LYS A 166 1.56 -18.34 -4.85
C LYS A 166 0.20 -17.95 -4.29
N VAL A 167 -0.28 -16.73 -4.59
CA VAL A 167 -1.62 -16.28 -4.17
C VAL A 167 -2.70 -17.18 -4.76
N GLN A 168 -2.64 -17.46 -6.05
CA GLN A 168 -3.61 -18.33 -6.71
C GLN A 168 -3.63 -19.74 -6.10
N SER A 169 -2.47 -20.31 -5.80
CA SER A 169 -2.39 -21.64 -5.18
C SER A 169 -2.91 -21.69 -3.74
N ARG A 170 -2.99 -20.56 -3.05
CA ARG A 170 -3.52 -20.49 -1.67
C ARG A 170 -5.02 -20.21 -1.63
N LEU A 171 -5.58 -19.60 -2.68
CA LEU A 171 -7.00 -19.26 -2.77
C LEU A 171 -7.84 -20.37 -3.43
N MET A 172 -7.21 -21.34 -4.08
CA MET A 172 -7.86 -22.53 -4.65
C MET A 172 -8.05 -23.61 -3.58
#